data_e2f7bef074bc37db08e52cf8ccecec2a
#
_entry.id   e2f7bef074bc37db08e52cf8ccecec2a
#
_cell.length_a   1.000
_cell.length_b   1.000
_cell.length_c   1.000
_cell.angle_alpha   90.00
_cell.angle_beta   90.00
_cell.angle_gamma   90.00
#
_symmetry.space_group_name_H-M   'P 1'
#
loop_
_entity.id
_entity.type
_entity.pdbx_description
1 polymer ?
#
loop_
_entity_poly.entity_id
_entity_poly.type
_entity_poly.pdbx_seq_one_letter_code
_entity_poly.pdbx_strand_id
1 'polypeptide(L)'
;MTLPEIFETLLTDQKITLYVGEKRAANSLRVSLLRKFKDYKTQMEQLGFLPQHLESAVVSLEWQEDGGVARFFLREKIRKLVEYTIVKDTMEAPD
;
A
#
# COMPACT_ATOMS: atom_id res chain seq x y z
N MET A 1 9.04 14.49 -10.12
CA MET A 1 9.42 13.54 -9.07
C MET A 1 9.65 12.18 -9.68
N THR A 2 10.76 11.54 -9.36
CA THR A 2 11.07 10.23 -9.92
C THR A 2 10.44 9.12 -9.07
N LEU A 3 10.34 7.93 -9.65
CA LEU A 3 9.80 6.79 -8.91
C LEU A 3 10.57 6.48 -7.62
N PRO A 4 11.92 6.48 -7.62
CA PRO A 4 12.66 6.29 -6.38
C PRO A 4 12.35 7.33 -5.31
N GLU A 5 12.18 8.59 -5.72
CA GLU A 5 11.84 9.65 -4.78
C GLU A 5 10.46 9.46 -4.18
N ILE A 6 9.49 9.07 -5.00
CA ILE A 6 8.14 8.79 -4.54
C ILE A 6 8.16 7.64 -3.53
N PHE A 7 8.89 6.59 -3.87
CA PHE A 7 9.00 5.42 -3.01
C PHE A 7 9.65 5.77 -1.67
N GLU A 8 10.72 6.56 -1.71
CA GLU A 8 11.41 6.95 -0.50
C GLU A 8 10.53 7.82 0.40
N THR A 9 9.78 8.74 -0.20
CA THR A 9 8.83 9.55 0.56
C THR A 9 7.74 8.68 1.19
N LEU A 10 7.27 7.69 0.43
CA LEU A 10 6.26 6.76 0.93
C LEU A 10 6.78 5.97 2.12
N LEU A 11 8.03 5.54 2.07
CA LEU A 11 8.63 4.82 3.19
C LEU A 11 8.80 5.70 4.42
N THR A 12 9.19 6.94 4.21
CA THR A 12 9.49 7.88 5.31
C THR A 12 8.22 8.43 5.94
N ASP A 13 7.33 8.96 5.10
CA ASP A 13 6.12 9.65 5.57
C ASP A 13 4.90 8.73 5.59
N GLN A 14 5.02 7.54 5.02
CA GLN A 14 3.97 6.53 4.91
C GLN A 14 2.80 6.98 4.05
N LYS A 15 2.91 8.11 3.41
CA LYS A 15 1.90 8.62 2.47
C LYS A 15 2.52 9.65 1.54
N ILE A 16 1.94 9.76 0.35
CA ILE A 16 2.32 10.81 -0.59
C ILE A 16 1.13 11.11 -1.49
N THR A 17 0.91 12.40 -1.76
CA THR A 17 -0.17 12.86 -2.62
C THR A 17 0.43 13.45 -3.88
N LEU A 18 -0.04 12.98 -5.04
CA LEU A 18 0.51 13.39 -6.33
C LEU A 18 -0.60 13.77 -7.28
N TYR A 19 -0.33 14.77 -8.11
CA TYR A 19 -1.19 15.09 -9.23
C TYR A 19 -0.79 14.17 -10.38
N VAL A 20 -1.68 13.29 -10.79
CA VAL A 20 -1.39 12.31 -11.83
C VAL A 20 -2.21 12.55 -13.09
N GLY A 21 -3.41 13.08 -12.93
CA GLY A 21 -4.27 13.41 -14.05
C GLY A 21 -5.24 12.32 -14.47
N GLU A 22 -4.78 11.07 -14.48
CA GLU A 22 -5.60 9.94 -14.92
C GLU A 22 -5.54 8.80 -13.93
N LYS A 23 -6.68 8.17 -13.71
CA LYS A 23 -6.77 7.03 -12.82
C LYS A 23 -5.92 5.86 -13.31
N ARG A 24 -5.85 5.66 -14.62
CA ARG A 24 -5.03 4.59 -15.21
C ARG A 24 -3.56 4.78 -14.86
N ALA A 25 -3.07 6.01 -14.97
CA ALA A 25 -1.70 6.32 -14.63
C ALA A 25 -1.44 6.11 -13.14
N ALA A 26 -2.41 6.46 -12.31
CA ALA A 26 -2.30 6.25 -10.87
C ALA A 26 -2.22 4.76 -10.53
N ASN A 27 -3.03 3.94 -11.19
CA ASN A 27 -3.00 2.49 -10.98
C ASN A 27 -1.67 1.89 -11.45
N SER A 28 -1.12 2.36 -12.57
CA SER A 28 0.18 1.91 -13.05
C SER A 28 1.28 2.26 -12.07
N LEU A 29 1.22 3.46 -11.53
CA LEU A 29 2.19 3.90 -10.54
C LEU A 29 2.09 3.06 -9.26
N ARG A 30 0.86 2.76 -8.84
CA ARG A 30 0.64 1.89 -7.69
C ARG A 30 1.31 0.53 -7.88
N VAL A 31 1.15 -0.07 -9.06
CA VAL A 31 1.76 -1.37 -9.37
C VAL A 31 3.27 -1.27 -9.29
N SER A 32 3.85 -0.20 -9.83
CA SER A 32 5.30 0.02 -9.76
C SER A 32 5.78 0.15 -8.33
N LEU A 33 5.02 0.89 -7.51
CA LEU A 33 5.36 1.07 -6.10
C LEU A 33 5.25 -0.25 -5.32
N LEU A 34 4.23 -1.06 -5.64
CA LEU A 34 4.07 -2.36 -5.01
C LEU A 34 5.26 -3.27 -5.31
N ARG A 35 5.75 -3.27 -6.56
CA ARG A 35 6.92 -4.06 -6.93
C ARG A 35 8.16 -3.61 -6.19
N LYS A 36 8.38 -2.30 -6.14
CA LYS A 36 9.52 -1.75 -5.41
C LYS A 36 9.44 -2.10 -3.94
N PHE A 37 8.26 -2.02 -3.38
CA PHE A 37 8.06 -2.32 -1.97
C PHE A 37 8.33 -3.79 -1.67
N LYS A 38 7.87 -4.68 -2.55
CA LYS A 38 8.12 -6.10 -2.42
C LYS A 38 9.62 -6.40 -2.46
N ASP A 39 10.33 -5.80 -3.42
CA ASP A 39 11.78 -5.98 -3.53
C ASP A 39 12.50 -5.44 -2.29
N TYR A 40 12.08 -4.28 -1.83
CA TYR A 40 12.65 -3.67 -0.63
C TYR A 40 12.47 -4.57 0.59
N LYS A 41 11.27 -5.11 0.77
CA LYS A 41 10.99 -6.00 1.90
C LYS A 41 11.87 -7.24 1.84
N THR A 42 12.01 -7.83 0.65
CA THR A 42 12.86 -9.00 0.49
C THR A 42 14.31 -8.72 0.84
N GLN A 43 14.84 -7.58 0.38
CA GLN A 43 16.20 -7.19 0.66
C GLN A 43 16.41 -6.95 2.15
N MET A 44 15.51 -6.22 2.77
CA MET A 44 15.63 -5.89 4.18
C MET A 44 15.46 -7.12 5.06
N GLU A 45 14.61 -8.05 4.65
CA GLU A 45 14.44 -9.31 5.36
C GLU A 45 15.72 -10.13 5.32
N GLN A 46 16.36 -10.19 4.16
CA GLN A 46 17.62 -10.92 4.00
C GLN A 46 18.73 -10.32 4.87
N LEU A 47 18.69 -9.00 5.05
CA LEU A 47 19.68 -8.30 5.89
C LEU A 47 19.30 -8.31 7.38
N GLY A 48 18.09 -8.75 7.69
CA GLY A 48 17.63 -8.77 9.08
C GLY A 48 17.19 -7.42 9.61
N PHE A 49 16.96 -6.46 8.73
CA PHE A 49 16.64 -5.08 9.13
C PHE A 49 15.21 -4.66 8.77
N LEU A 50 14.34 -5.59 8.43
CA LEU A 50 12.98 -5.22 8.07
C LEU A 50 12.21 -4.71 9.30
N PRO A 51 11.77 -3.45 9.29
CA PRO A 51 10.98 -2.92 10.41
C PRO A 51 9.66 -3.68 10.53
N GLN A 52 9.24 -3.91 11.75
CA GLN A 52 8.02 -4.66 12.02
C GLN A 52 6.79 -4.01 11.38
N HIS A 53 6.73 -2.69 11.41
CA HIS A 53 5.57 -1.97 10.84
C HIS A 53 5.47 -2.09 9.32
N LEU A 54 6.58 -2.44 8.64
CA LEU A 54 6.58 -2.63 7.20
C LEU A 54 6.32 -4.08 6.80
N GLU A 55 6.45 -5.00 7.75
CA GLU A 55 6.33 -6.43 7.47
C GLU A 55 4.98 -6.80 6.88
N SER A 56 3.94 -6.20 7.40
CA SER A 56 2.57 -6.47 6.94
C SER A 56 1.98 -5.31 6.14
N ALA A 57 2.80 -4.34 5.75
CA ALA A 57 2.30 -3.17 5.06
C ALA A 57 2.11 -3.42 3.58
N VAL A 58 1.13 -2.76 2.99
CA VAL A 58 0.87 -2.76 1.55
C VAL A 58 0.65 -1.34 1.09
N VAL A 59 0.88 -1.11 -0.20
CA VAL A 59 0.65 0.21 -0.81
C VAL A 59 -0.80 0.29 -1.24
N SER A 60 -1.49 1.30 -0.76
CA SER A 60 -2.88 1.56 -1.13
C SER A 60 -2.99 2.86 -1.90
N LEU A 61 -4.02 2.97 -2.70
CA LEU A 61 -4.28 4.13 -3.54
C LEU A 61 -5.68 4.66 -3.26
N GLU A 62 -5.75 5.97 -3.03
CA GLU A 62 -7.00 6.70 -3.03
C GLU A 62 -6.99 7.62 -4.23
N TRP A 63 -7.98 7.47 -5.10
CA TRP A 63 -8.09 8.31 -6.30
C TRP A 63 -9.16 9.35 -6.11
N GLN A 64 -8.82 10.59 -6.42
CA GLN A 64 -9.75 11.69 -6.39
C GLN A 64 -9.96 12.16 -7.83
N GLU A 65 -11.15 11.89 -8.34
CA GLU A 65 -11.49 12.22 -9.72
C GLU A 65 -11.39 13.72 -9.97
N ASP A 66 -11.88 14.51 -9.05
CA ASP A 66 -11.76 15.96 -9.11
C ASP A 66 -10.29 16.33 -8.95
N GLY A 67 -9.71 16.93 -9.98
CA GLY A 67 -8.33 17.37 -9.96
C GLY A 67 -7.31 16.30 -10.33
N GLY A 68 -7.74 15.05 -10.55
CA GLY A 68 -6.82 14.00 -10.95
C GLY A 68 -5.73 13.72 -9.94
N VAL A 69 -6.07 13.67 -8.66
CA VAL A 69 -5.13 13.52 -7.57
C VAL A 69 -5.11 12.08 -7.08
N ALA A 70 -3.92 11.54 -6.90
CA ALA A 70 -3.72 10.21 -6.35
C ALA A 70 -3.00 10.33 -5.01
N ARG A 71 -3.53 9.66 -4.01
CA ARG A 71 -2.88 9.57 -2.71
C ARG A 71 -2.47 8.12 -2.48
N PHE A 72 -1.17 7.91 -2.35
CA PHE A 72 -0.62 6.61 -2.03
C PHE A 72 -0.24 6.58 -0.57
N PHE A 73 -0.51 5.47 0.08
CA PHE A 73 -0.18 5.34 1.50
C PHE A 73 0.07 3.90 1.85
N LEU A 74 0.87 3.71 2.89
CA LEU A 74 1.12 2.39 3.43
C LEU A 74 0.06 2.10 4.49
N ARG A 75 -0.49 0.90 4.43
CA ARG A 75 -1.42 0.46 5.45
C ARG A 75 -1.13 -0.99 5.79
N GLU A 76 -1.56 -1.39 6.94
CA GLU A 76 -1.39 -2.76 7.38
C GLU A 76 -2.23 -3.69 6.48
N LYS A 77 -1.63 -4.80 6.08
CA LYS A 77 -2.35 -5.79 5.29
C LYS A 77 -3.58 -6.27 6.06
N ILE A 78 -4.66 -6.52 5.31
CA ILE A 78 -5.98 -6.82 5.87
C ILE A 78 -6.06 -8.27 6.38
N ARG A 79 -5.01 -8.75 7.03
CA ARG A 79 -5.06 -10.10 7.57
C ARG A 79 -6.08 -10.21 8.69
N LYS A 80 -6.06 -9.24 9.59
CA LYS A 80 -7.00 -9.22 10.70
C LYS A 80 -8.43 -9.08 10.22
N LEU A 81 -8.62 -8.26 9.19
CA LEU A 81 -9.94 -8.08 8.63
C LEU A 81 -10.46 -9.36 8.00
N VAL A 82 -9.59 -10.09 7.31
CA VAL A 82 -9.98 -11.37 6.71
C VAL A 82 -10.38 -12.36 7.80
N GLU A 83 -9.57 -12.47 8.84
CA GLU A 83 -9.88 -13.35 9.96
C GLU A 83 -11.18 -12.95 10.63
N TYR A 84 -11.35 -11.66 10.82
CA TYR A 84 -12.57 -11.13 11.42
C TYR A 84 -13.78 -11.45 10.56
N THR A 85 -13.65 -11.30 9.26
CA THR A 85 -14.73 -11.58 8.34
C THR A 85 -15.13 -13.05 8.39
N ILE A 86 -14.17 -13.95 8.45
CA ILE A 86 -14.43 -15.37 8.55
C ILE A 86 -15.20 -15.70 9.82
N VAL A 87 -14.74 -15.14 10.93
CA VAL A 87 -15.40 -15.35 12.22
C VAL A 87 -16.81 -14.78 12.18
N LYS A 88 -16.95 -13.61 11.61
CA LYS A 88 -18.24 -12.96 11.51
C LYS A 88 -19.20 -13.79 10.67
N ASP A 89 -18.74 -14.29 9.55
CA ASP A 89 -19.55 -15.12 8.69
C ASP A 89 -19.99 -16.38 9.43
N THR A 90 -19.10 -16.98 10.19
CA THR A 90 -19.41 -18.16 10.98
C THR A 90 -20.45 -17.84 12.02
N MET A 91 -20.34 -16.70 12.67
CA MET A 91 -21.28 -16.30 13.70
C MET A 91 -22.62 -15.89 13.14
N GLU A 92 -22.62 -15.37 11.92
CA GLU A 92 -23.83 -14.88 11.28
C GLU A 92 -24.48 -15.90 10.38
N ALA A 93 -23.83 -17.01 10.15
CA ALA A 93 -24.36 -18.06 9.28
C ALA A 93 -25.79 -18.45 9.65
N PRO A 94 -26.15 -18.50 10.92
CA PRO A 94 -27.54 -18.81 11.29
C PRO A 94 -28.52 -17.73 10.89
N ASP A 95 -28.03 -16.56 10.64
CA ASP A 95 -28.89 -15.45 10.26
C ASP A 95 -29.30 -15.56 8.81
#